data_e91ed6c4b949dac0bf28730c13e51a95
#
_entry.id   e91ed6c4b949dac0bf28730c13e51a95
#
_cell.length_a   1.000
_cell.length_b   1.000
_cell.length_c   1.000
_cell.angle_alpha   90.00
_cell.angle_beta   90.00
_cell.angle_gamma   90.00
#
_symmetry.space_group_name_H-M   'P 1'
#
loop_
_entity.id
_entity.type
_entity.pdbx_description
1 polymer ?
#
loop_
_entity_poly.entity_id
_entity_poly.type
_entity_poly.pdbx_seq_one_letter_code
_entity_poly.pdbx_strand_id
1 'polypeptide(L)'
;MPSISHFQIYKPAEPCGLTGENLKQTMGKVILERLSSNGREFDLKGYCVGSNGMTIFSKDERLSSLKRLNLGGNRIGDEGAKLLAESPIFSKLQWLELGGNDLGPEGIRAICRATTLKKLKTLNVYRNLIKNEGARFIAKENCLSQLEELDLAQNEIGDEVVMALAVSKLFPNLVALYMDNNFASVEAKEDARGCPNFHKLESLNL
;
A
#
# COMPACT_ATOMS: atom_id res chain seq x y z
N MET A 1 6.86 6.40 53.63
CA MET A 1 7.20 6.53 52.19
C MET A 1 5.95 6.14 51.40
N PRO A 2 5.31 7.04 50.68
CA PRO A 2 4.14 6.71 49.88
C PRO A 2 4.58 5.99 48.61
N SER A 3 3.91 4.90 48.30
CA SER A 3 4.07 4.06 47.12
C SER A 3 3.85 4.85 45.83
N ILE A 4 4.77 4.74 44.89
CA ILE A 4 4.66 5.30 43.54
C ILE A 4 3.44 4.63 42.90
N SER A 5 2.38 5.39 42.74
CA SER A 5 1.19 4.98 41.99
C SER A 5 1.59 4.65 40.56
N HIS A 6 1.24 3.45 40.11
CA HIS A 6 1.34 3.05 38.71
C HIS A 6 0.55 4.03 37.84
N PHE A 7 1.22 4.89 37.15
CA PHE A 7 0.64 5.60 36.02
C PHE A 7 0.27 4.52 34.99
N GLN A 8 -0.98 4.05 35.03
CA GLN A 8 -1.54 3.35 33.87
C GLN A 8 -1.55 4.39 32.74
N ILE A 9 -0.57 4.26 31.83
CA ILE A 9 -0.63 4.95 30.54
C ILE A 9 -1.90 4.39 29.88
N TYR A 10 -2.95 5.18 29.85
CA TYR A 10 -4.17 4.87 29.12
C TYR A 10 -3.80 4.80 27.64
N LYS A 11 -3.53 3.59 27.16
CA LYS A 11 -3.36 3.33 25.73
C LYS A 11 -4.78 3.40 25.14
N PRO A 12 -5.14 4.40 24.35
CA PRO A 12 -6.44 4.38 23.70
C PRO A 12 -6.60 3.06 22.94
N ALA A 13 -7.80 2.48 22.97
CA ALA A 13 -8.08 1.24 22.28
C ALA A 13 -7.64 1.40 20.80
N GLU A 14 -6.80 0.47 20.34
CA GLU A 14 -6.33 0.51 18.94
C GLU A 14 -7.55 0.49 18.01
N PRO A 15 -7.65 1.40 17.03
CA PRO A 15 -8.82 1.50 16.15
C PRO A 15 -9.22 0.19 15.50
N CYS A 16 -8.26 -0.69 15.18
CA CYS A 16 -8.51 -2.01 14.58
C CYS A 16 -9.32 -2.97 15.46
N GLY A 17 -9.37 -2.74 16.79
CA GLY A 17 -10.21 -3.50 17.73
C GLY A 17 -11.61 -2.93 17.93
N LEU A 18 -11.92 -1.78 17.35
CA LEU A 18 -13.22 -1.12 17.49
C LEU A 18 -14.23 -1.61 16.43
N THR A 19 -15.50 -1.52 16.79
CA THR A 19 -16.62 -1.85 15.90
C THR A 19 -17.78 -0.87 16.09
N GLY A 20 -18.74 -0.89 15.17
CA GLY A 20 -19.98 -0.14 15.28
C GLY A 20 -19.79 1.38 15.42
N GLU A 21 -20.58 1.99 16.28
CA GLU A 21 -20.58 3.45 16.45
C GLU A 21 -19.28 3.99 17.05
N ASN A 22 -18.63 3.23 17.93
CA ASN A 22 -17.33 3.63 18.51
C ASN A 22 -16.24 3.73 17.44
N LEU A 23 -16.20 2.78 16.49
CA LEU A 23 -15.28 2.85 15.35
C LEU A 23 -15.57 4.10 14.51
N LYS A 24 -16.82 4.33 14.16
CA LYS A 24 -17.24 5.46 13.32
C LYS A 24 -16.86 6.80 13.94
N GLN A 25 -17.13 6.98 15.23
CA GLN A 25 -16.76 8.19 15.97
C GLN A 25 -15.24 8.38 16.02
N THR A 26 -14.49 7.30 16.29
CA THR A 26 -13.03 7.35 16.35
C THR A 26 -12.44 7.69 14.99
N MET A 27 -12.87 7.03 13.90
CA MET A 27 -12.41 7.34 12.56
C MET A 27 -12.80 8.75 12.12
N GLY A 28 -13.98 9.22 12.52
CA GLY A 28 -14.42 10.60 12.28
C GLY A 28 -13.51 11.64 12.92
N LYS A 29 -13.04 11.41 14.16
CA LYS A 29 -12.05 12.26 14.85
C LYS A 29 -10.69 12.20 14.17
N VAL A 30 -10.22 11.00 13.82
CA VAL A 30 -8.95 10.81 13.13
C VAL A 30 -8.91 11.61 11.80
N ILE A 31 -10.01 11.63 11.05
CA ILE A 31 -10.09 12.46 9.84
C ILE A 31 -9.91 13.94 10.17
N LEU A 32 -10.59 14.44 11.19
CA LEU A 32 -10.50 15.85 11.59
C LEU A 32 -9.11 16.25 12.06
N GLU A 33 -8.41 15.35 12.72
CA GLU A 33 -7.08 15.60 13.30
C GLU A 33 -5.94 15.44 12.29
N ARG A 34 -6.08 14.54 11.32
CA ARG A 34 -4.98 14.09 10.48
C ARG A 34 -5.11 14.48 9.00
N LEU A 35 -6.30 14.83 8.55
CA LEU A 35 -6.49 15.33 7.19
C LEU A 35 -5.86 16.73 7.08
N SER A 36 -5.01 16.92 6.09
CA SER A 36 -4.42 18.23 5.81
C SER A 36 -5.48 19.31 5.56
N SER A 37 -5.15 20.55 5.86
CA SER A 37 -6.08 21.69 5.74
C SER A 37 -6.63 21.88 4.32
N ASN A 38 -5.88 21.46 3.30
CA ASN A 38 -6.30 21.50 1.89
C ASN A 38 -7.03 20.21 1.43
N GLY A 39 -7.25 19.24 2.32
CA GLY A 39 -7.92 17.97 2.05
C GLY A 39 -7.18 17.02 1.11
N ARG A 40 -5.89 17.24 0.84
CA ARG A 40 -5.14 16.48 -0.18
C ARG A 40 -4.22 15.40 0.37
N GLU A 41 -3.89 15.46 1.65
CA GLU A 41 -2.96 14.54 2.29
C GLU A 41 -3.57 13.97 3.57
N PHE A 42 -3.43 12.66 3.76
CA PHE A 42 -3.91 11.97 4.94
C PHE A 42 -2.85 10.98 5.41
N ASP A 43 -2.22 11.29 6.52
CA ASP A 43 -1.16 10.47 7.09
C ASP A 43 -1.66 9.73 8.32
N LEU A 44 -1.73 8.40 8.19
CA LEU A 44 -2.19 7.48 9.22
C LEU A 44 -1.14 6.42 9.57
N LYS A 45 0.14 6.69 9.32
CA LYS A 45 1.19 5.71 9.60
C LYS A 45 1.10 5.19 11.05
N GLY A 46 0.95 3.86 11.21
CA GLY A 46 0.94 3.19 12.52
C GLY A 46 -0.31 3.41 13.38
N TYR A 47 -1.42 3.88 12.80
CA TYR A 47 -2.67 4.13 13.53
C TYR A 47 -3.51 2.88 13.83
N CYS A 48 -3.09 1.72 13.37
CA CYS A 48 -3.86 0.46 13.50
C CYS A 48 -5.30 0.59 12.98
N VAL A 49 -5.44 1.13 11.77
CA VAL A 49 -6.75 1.35 11.12
C VAL A 49 -7.51 0.04 10.91
N GLY A 50 -6.81 -1.02 10.51
CA GLY A 50 -7.38 -2.32 10.16
C GLY A 50 -8.37 -2.27 8.99
N SER A 51 -8.90 -3.41 8.59
CA SER A 51 -9.94 -3.48 7.55
C SER A 51 -11.23 -2.79 8.01
N ASN A 52 -11.54 -2.84 9.32
CA ASN A 52 -12.71 -2.17 9.88
C ASN A 52 -12.66 -0.64 9.68
N GLY A 53 -11.51 0.00 9.94
CA GLY A 53 -11.34 1.43 9.68
C GLY A 53 -11.47 1.76 8.20
N MET A 54 -10.98 0.89 7.31
CA MET A 54 -11.14 1.07 5.88
C MET A 54 -12.60 1.04 5.42
N THR A 55 -13.52 0.33 6.13
CA THR A 55 -14.95 0.39 5.82
C THR A 55 -15.56 1.78 6.00
N ILE A 56 -14.99 2.58 6.90
CA ILE A 56 -15.42 3.97 7.12
C ILE A 56 -14.77 4.89 6.09
N PHE A 57 -13.43 4.81 5.95
CA PHE A 57 -12.68 5.71 5.06
C PHE A 57 -13.06 5.55 3.59
N SER A 58 -13.39 4.33 3.15
CA SER A 58 -13.80 4.07 1.76
C SER A 58 -15.14 4.70 1.36
N LYS A 59 -15.86 5.30 2.30
CA LYS A 59 -17.18 5.92 2.09
C LYS A 59 -17.24 7.38 2.54
N ASP A 60 -16.16 7.91 3.10
CA ASP A 60 -16.17 9.26 3.68
C ASP A 60 -15.80 10.32 2.63
N GLU A 61 -16.77 11.11 2.22
CA GLU A 61 -16.64 12.15 1.18
C GLU A 61 -15.59 13.22 1.51
N ARG A 62 -15.24 13.42 2.79
CA ARG A 62 -14.18 14.35 3.20
C ARG A 62 -12.83 13.95 2.60
N LEU A 63 -12.64 12.67 2.26
CA LEU A 63 -11.42 12.12 1.67
C LEU A 63 -11.41 12.15 0.14
N SER A 64 -12.47 12.60 -0.53
CA SER A 64 -12.61 12.56 -1.99
C SER A 64 -11.65 13.48 -2.76
N SER A 65 -10.89 14.32 -2.08
CA SER A 65 -9.88 15.19 -2.68
C SER A 65 -8.44 14.73 -2.47
N LEU A 66 -8.24 13.57 -1.83
CA LEU A 66 -6.91 13.03 -1.50
C LEU A 66 -6.08 12.80 -2.76
N LYS A 67 -4.82 13.24 -2.67
CA LYS A 67 -3.75 12.95 -3.62
C LYS A 67 -2.67 12.06 -3.00
N ARG A 68 -2.50 12.13 -1.67
CA ARG A 68 -1.52 11.35 -0.92
C ARG A 68 -2.19 10.68 0.28
N LEU A 69 -2.01 9.38 0.38
CA LEU A 69 -2.52 8.56 1.48
C LEU A 69 -1.41 7.69 2.05
N ASN A 70 -1.11 7.88 3.32
CA ASN A 70 -0.17 7.06 4.06
C ASN A 70 -0.93 6.15 5.03
N LEU A 71 -0.93 4.86 4.72
CA LEU A 71 -1.49 3.79 5.56
C LEU A 71 -0.41 2.84 6.08
N GLY A 72 0.86 3.21 6.03
CA GLY A 72 1.96 2.33 6.46
C GLY A 72 1.77 1.79 7.88
N GLY A 73 1.92 0.47 8.09
CA GLY A 73 1.84 -0.18 9.39
C GLY A 73 0.45 -0.20 10.03
N ASN A 74 -0.60 -0.39 9.25
CA ASN A 74 -2.00 -0.30 9.72
C ASN A 74 -2.77 -1.62 9.79
N ARG A 75 -2.17 -2.75 9.39
CA ARG A 75 -2.81 -4.09 9.41
C ARG A 75 -4.15 -4.12 8.65
N ILE A 76 -4.20 -3.45 7.50
CA ILE A 76 -5.46 -3.41 6.72
C ILE A 76 -5.78 -4.72 6.03
N GLY A 77 -4.77 -5.56 5.75
CA GLY A 77 -4.90 -6.84 5.07
C GLY A 77 -5.52 -6.75 3.67
N ASP A 78 -5.82 -7.89 3.09
CA ASP A 78 -6.42 -7.97 1.75
C ASP A 78 -7.80 -7.32 1.67
N GLU A 79 -8.62 -7.47 2.71
CA GLU A 79 -9.95 -6.85 2.77
C GLU A 79 -9.89 -5.32 2.77
N GLY A 80 -8.97 -4.71 3.53
CA GLY A 80 -8.79 -3.26 3.52
C GLY A 80 -8.25 -2.75 2.18
N ALA A 81 -7.35 -3.49 1.54
CA ALA A 81 -6.85 -3.19 0.21
C ALA A 81 -7.96 -3.24 -0.85
N LYS A 82 -8.85 -4.24 -0.77
CA LYS A 82 -10.02 -4.36 -1.64
C LYS A 82 -10.98 -3.18 -1.49
N LEU A 83 -11.31 -2.81 -0.24
CA LEU A 83 -12.15 -1.64 0.04
C LEU A 83 -11.53 -0.34 -0.53
N LEU A 84 -10.21 -0.19 -0.45
CA LEU A 84 -9.49 0.94 -1.04
C LEU A 84 -9.60 0.91 -2.58
N ALA A 85 -9.33 -0.24 -3.18
CA ALA A 85 -9.32 -0.43 -4.62
C ALA A 85 -10.69 -0.18 -5.28
N GLU A 86 -11.77 -0.57 -4.61
CA GLU A 86 -13.15 -0.45 -5.12
C GLU A 86 -13.75 0.94 -4.87
N SER A 87 -13.19 1.73 -3.95
CA SER A 87 -13.80 3.00 -3.54
C SER A 87 -13.54 4.14 -4.53
N PRO A 88 -14.58 4.83 -5.01
CA PRO A 88 -14.44 6.03 -5.82
C PRO A 88 -13.85 7.22 -5.04
N ILE A 89 -13.91 7.19 -3.71
CA ILE A 89 -13.34 8.22 -2.82
C ILE A 89 -11.85 8.46 -3.12
N PHE A 90 -11.12 7.39 -3.44
CA PHE A 90 -9.67 7.44 -3.66
C PHE A 90 -9.27 7.67 -5.13
N SER A 91 -10.22 8.05 -6.00
CA SER A 91 -9.97 8.20 -7.45
C SER A 91 -9.01 9.32 -7.85
N LYS A 92 -8.62 10.18 -6.93
CA LYS A 92 -7.66 11.27 -7.18
C LYS A 92 -6.26 10.97 -6.62
N LEU A 93 -6.05 9.80 -5.99
CA LEU A 93 -4.76 9.42 -5.43
C LEU A 93 -3.67 9.37 -6.51
N GLN A 94 -2.52 9.93 -6.15
CA GLN A 94 -1.30 9.93 -6.92
C GLN A 94 -0.16 9.23 -6.17
N TRP A 95 -0.21 9.19 -4.85
CA TRP A 95 0.77 8.56 -3.99
C TRP A 95 0.07 7.72 -2.91
N LEU A 96 0.44 6.46 -2.80
CA LEU A 96 -0.15 5.50 -1.88
C LEU A 96 0.93 4.69 -1.18
N GLU A 97 0.97 4.81 0.15
CA GLU A 97 1.86 4.05 1.03
C GLU A 97 1.04 2.97 1.76
N LEU A 98 1.39 1.71 1.51
CA LEU A 98 0.79 0.51 2.10
C LEU A 98 1.83 -0.43 2.73
N GLY A 99 3.04 0.03 3.00
CA GLY A 99 4.09 -0.80 3.59
C GLY A 99 3.70 -1.36 4.96
N GLY A 100 4.03 -2.63 5.23
CA GLY A 100 3.77 -3.27 6.53
C GLY A 100 2.29 -3.41 6.89
N ASN A 101 1.46 -3.84 5.94
CA ASN A 101 0.01 -3.93 6.11
C ASN A 101 -0.56 -5.35 6.05
N ASP A 102 0.27 -6.37 6.08
CA ASP A 102 -0.12 -7.78 5.97
C ASP A 102 -0.89 -8.08 4.66
N LEU A 103 -0.56 -7.35 3.57
CA LEU A 103 -1.15 -7.59 2.25
C LEU A 103 -0.64 -8.91 1.68
N GLY A 104 -1.56 -9.78 1.32
CA GLY A 104 -1.30 -10.99 0.58
C GLY A 104 -1.49 -10.82 -0.94
N PRO A 105 -1.48 -11.96 -1.68
CA PRO A 105 -1.69 -11.99 -3.12
C PRO A 105 -3.00 -11.34 -3.58
N GLU A 106 -4.10 -11.58 -2.88
CA GLU A 106 -5.41 -11.05 -3.28
C GLU A 106 -5.54 -9.55 -3.01
N GLY A 107 -4.94 -9.03 -1.95
CA GLY A 107 -4.93 -7.60 -1.65
C GLY A 107 -4.18 -6.81 -2.72
N ILE A 108 -2.98 -7.26 -3.10
CA ILE A 108 -2.22 -6.59 -4.17
C ILE A 108 -2.90 -6.76 -5.52
N ARG A 109 -3.54 -7.90 -5.80
CA ARG A 109 -4.34 -8.10 -7.00
C ARG A 109 -5.46 -7.08 -7.12
N ALA A 110 -6.19 -6.84 -6.02
CA ALA A 110 -7.25 -5.84 -5.98
C ALA A 110 -6.72 -4.44 -6.32
N ILE A 111 -5.60 -4.04 -5.72
CA ILE A 111 -4.95 -2.75 -6.01
C ILE A 111 -4.52 -2.64 -7.47
N CYS A 112 -3.85 -3.65 -8.01
CA CYS A 112 -3.35 -3.64 -9.40
C CYS A 112 -4.48 -3.56 -10.43
N ARG A 113 -5.64 -4.17 -10.16
CA ARG A 113 -6.81 -4.15 -11.03
C ARG A 113 -7.74 -2.97 -10.80
N ALA A 114 -7.42 -2.08 -9.85
CA ALA A 114 -8.28 -0.98 -9.47
C ALA A 114 -8.49 0.03 -10.61
N THR A 115 -9.68 0.07 -11.15
CA THR A 115 -10.06 1.07 -12.16
C THR A 115 -10.29 2.46 -11.56
N THR A 116 -10.41 2.55 -10.25
CA THR A 116 -10.53 3.79 -9.46
C THR A 116 -9.17 4.50 -9.31
N LEU A 117 -8.06 3.77 -9.24
CA LEU A 117 -6.72 4.31 -8.94
C LEU A 117 -5.91 4.72 -10.19
N LYS A 118 -6.56 5.08 -11.28
CA LYS A 118 -5.90 5.38 -12.59
C LYS A 118 -4.90 6.54 -12.56
N LYS A 119 -4.92 7.38 -11.52
CA LYS A 119 -3.99 8.52 -11.38
C LYS A 119 -2.78 8.20 -10.51
N LEU A 120 -2.69 6.96 -10.01
CA LEU A 120 -1.63 6.57 -9.11
C LEU A 120 -0.28 6.56 -9.84
N LYS A 121 0.69 7.27 -9.28
CA LYS A 121 2.06 7.42 -9.77
C LYS A 121 3.07 6.68 -8.91
N THR A 122 2.88 6.71 -7.60
CA THR A 122 3.73 6.02 -6.63
C THR A 122 2.91 5.04 -5.83
N LEU A 123 3.34 3.78 -5.82
CA LEU A 123 2.80 2.71 -4.98
C LEU A 123 3.92 2.08 -4.17
N ASN A 124 3.84 2.22 -2.86
CA ASN A 124 4.72 1.52 -1.94
C ASN A 124 3.94 0.40 -1.24
N VAL A 125 4.39 -0.83 -1.41
CA VAL A 125 3.87 -2.04 -0.73
C VAL A 125 5.00 -2.81 -0.04
N TYR A 126 6.05 -2.10 0.37
CA TYR A 126 7.19 -2.62 1.11
C TYR A 126 6.75 -3.46 2.32
N ARG A 127 7.48 -4.55 2.59
CA ARG A 127 7.27 -5.38 3.79
C ARG A 127 5.81 -5.84 3.94
N ASN A 128 5.33 -6.59 2.96
CA ASN A 128 4.05 -7.27 2.96
C ASN A 128 4.25 -8.77 2.68
N LEU A 129 3.17 -9.51 2.44
CA LEU A 129 3.18 -10.95 2.17
C LEU A 129 2.71 -11.26 0.75
N ILE A 130 3.15 -10.44 -0.23
CA ILE A 130 2.69 -10.50 -1.62
C ILE A 130 3.06 -11.82 -2.27
N LYS A 131 4.27 -12.33 -2.00
CA LYS A 131 4.79 -13.60 -2.52
C LYS A 131 4.85 -13.65 -4.05
N ASN A 132 5.28 -14.78 -4.58
CA ASN A 132 5.32 -15.02 -6.01
C ASN A 132 3.94 -14.91 -6.67
N GLU A 133 2.89 -15.35 -5.99
CA GLU A 133 1.53 -15.32 -6.53
C GLU A 133 1.05 -13.88 -6.77
N GLY A 134 1.14 -13.01 -5.77
CA GLY A 134 0.74 -11.61 -5.90
C GLY A 134 1.61 -10.84 -6.90
N ALA A 135 2.91 -11.11 -6.93
CA ALA A 135 3.80 -10.46 -7.88
C ALA A 135 3.56 -10.91 -9.34
N ARG A 136 3.05 -12.15 -9.56
CA ARG A 136 2.54 -12.56 -10.88
C ARG A 136 1.31 -11.76 -11.30
N PHE A 137 0.41 -11.42 -10.37
CA PHE A 137 -0.72 -10.54 -10.69
C PHE A 137 -0.24 -9.16 -11.09
N ILE A 138 0.75 -8.60 -10.37
CA ILE A 138 1.38 -7.32 -10.73
C ILE A 138 1.94 -7.38 -12.17
N ALA A 139 2.69 -8.43 -12.50
CA ALA A 139 3.32 -8.56 -13.82
C ALA A 139 2.33 -8.77 -14.98
N LYS A 140 1.15 -9.37 -14.72
CA LYS A 140 0.22 -9.84 -15.76
C LYS A 140 -1.13 -9.12 -15.79
N GLU A 141 -1.56 -8.49 -14.69
CA GLU A 141 -2.90 -7.93 -14.55
C GLU A 141 -2.92 -6.45 -14.16
N ASN A 142 -1.77 -5.78 -14.08
CA ASN A 142 -1.69 -4.38 -13.65
C ASN A 142 -2.42 -3.43 -14.61
N CYS A 143 -3.33 -2.62 -14.05
CA CYS A 143 -4.08 -1.58 -14.76
C CYS A 143 -3.64 -0.14 -14.39
N LEU A 144 -2.62 0.00 -13.51
CA LEU A 144 -2.10 1.29 -13.03
C LEU A 144 -1.12 1.89 -14.05
N SER A 145 -1.62 2.30 -15.21
CA SER A 145 -0.81 2.72 -16.36
C SER A 145 0.00 4.00 -16.13
N GLN A 146 -0.33 4.79 -15.10
CA GLN A 146 0.39 6.02 -14.75
C GLN A 146 1.49 5.80 -13.71
N LEU A 147 1.74 4.53 -13.31
CA LEU A 147 2.71 4.23 -12.28
C LEU A 147 4.13 4.58 -12.74
N GLU A 148 4.78 5.44 -11.97
CA GLU A 148 6.15 5.92 -12.17
C GLU A 148 7.11 5.27 -11.19
N GLU A 149 6.63 4.94 -9.98
CA GLU A 149 7.44 4.34 -8.92
C GLU A 149 6.68 3.19 -8.23
N LEU A 150 7.36 2.05 -8.08
CA LEU A 150 6.83 0.85 -7.43
C LEU A 150 7.86 0.27 -6.46
N ASP A 151 7.47 0.17 -5.18
CA ASP A 151 8.27 -0.48 -4.15
C ASP A 151 7.66 -1.82 -3.74
N LEU A 152 8.36 -2.89 -4.05
CA LEU A 152 8.05 -4.29 -3.76
C LEU A 152 9.07 -4.92 -2.79
N ALA A 153 9.95 -4.15 -2.17
CA ALA A 153 10.98 -4.70 -1.29
C ALA A 153 10.36 -5.47 -0.11
N GLN A 154 11.05 -6.52 0.36
CA GLN A 154 10.63 -7.39 1.46
C GLN A 154 9.23 -8.02 1.28
N ASN A 155 9.01 -8.72 0.16
CA ASN A 155 7.72 -9.34 -0.17
C ASN A 155 7.80 -10.84 -0.52
N GLU A 156 8.91 -11.51 -0.23
CA GLU A 156 9.11 -12.95 -0.48
C GLU A 156 9.00 -13.33 -1.96
N ILE A 157 9.50 -12.47 -2.86
CA ILE A 157 9.44 -12.65 -4.33
C ILE A 157 10.70 -13.38 -4.80
N GLY A 158 10.54 -14.45 -5.57
CA GLY A 158 11.62 -15.26 -6.14
C GLY A 158 11.89 -15.00 -7.63
N ASP A 159 12.83 -15.76 -8.17
CA ASP A 159 13.44 -15.62 -9.50
C ASP A 159 12.46 -15.48 -10.66
N GLU A 160 11.51 -16.42 -10.75
CA GLU A 160 10.54 -16.47 -11.85
C GLU A 160 9.78 -15.15 -12.00
N VAL A 161 9.49 -14.50 -10.88
CA VAL A 161 8.65 -13.31 -10.88
C VAL A 161 9.45 -12.05 -11.15
N VAL A 162 10.68 -11.98 -10.70
CA VAL A 162 11.60 -10.89 -11.09
C VAL A 162 11.73 -10.84 -12.61
N MET A 163 11.91 -12.00 -13.26
CA MET A 163 11.94 -12.10 -14.73
C MET A 163 10.61 -11.73 -15.37
N ALA A 164 9.46 -12.16 -14.79
CA ALA A 164 8.15 -11.82 -15.33
C ALA A 164 7.89 -10.29 -15.29
N LEU A 165 8.33 -9.60 -14.24
CA LEU A 165 8.26 -8.13 -14.15
C LEU A 165 9.19 -7.45 -15.17
N ALA A 166 10.41 -7.97 -15.34
CA ALA A 166 11.41 -7.41 -16.25
C ALA A 166 10.96 -7.43 -17.72
N VAL A 167 10.09 -8.36 -18.11
CA VAL A 167 9.54 -8.46 -19.48
C VAL A 167 8.09 -7.95 -19.60
N SER A 168 7.47 -7.52 -18.51
CA SER A 168 6.08 -7.05 -18.50
C SER A 168 5.91 -5.72 -19.24
N LYS A 169 4.92 -5.64 -20.13
CA LYS A 169 4.59 -4.42 -20.87
C LYS A 169 3.56 -3.52 -20.16
N LEU A 170 3.16 -3.88 -18.93
CA LEU A 170 2.08 -3.20 -18.21
C LEU A 170 2.55 -1.95 -17.43
N PHE A 171 3.83 -1.59 -17.55
CA PHE A 171 4.44 -0.46 -16.86
C PHE A 171 5.08 0.55 -17.82
N PRO A 172 4.29 1.21 -18.69
CA PRO A 172 4.83 2.07 -19.74
C PRO A 172 5.58 3.30 -19.20
N ASN A 173 5.21 3.78 -18.01
CA ASN A 173 5.75 5.00 -17.40
C ASN A 173 6.65 4.73 -16.17
N LEU A 174 6.96 3.48 -15.85
CA LEU A 174 7.76 3.16 -14.67
C LEU A 174 9.20 3.66 -14.86
N VAL A 175 9.69 4.43 -13.89
CA VAL A 175 11.05 4.98 -13.83
C VAL A 175 11.83 4.47 -12.63
N ALA A 176 11.14 4.02 -11.56
CA ALA A 176 11.79 3.48 -10.38
C ALA A 176 11.11 2.17 -9.91
N LEU A 177 11.92 1.15 -9.63
CA LEU A 177 11.49 -0.14 -9.09
C LEU A 177 12.43 -0.58 -7.98
N TYR A 178 11.86 -0.86 -6.81
CA TYR A 178 12.58 -1.37 -5.65
C TYR A 178 12.08 -2.77 -5.31
N MET A 179 13.00 -3.74 -5.28
CA MET A 179 12.73 -5.16 -5.01
C MET A 179 13.75 -5.80 -4.07
N ASP A 180 14.56 -5.02 -3.40
CA ASP A 180 15.57 -5.50 -2.46
C ASP A 180 14.97 -6.35 -1.32
N ASN A 181 15.83 -7.19 -0.73
CA ASN A 181 15.42 -8.09 0.35
C ASN A 181 14.23 -9.03 0.00
N ASN A 182 14.14 -9.45 -1.26
CA ASN A 182 13.30 -10.54 -1.72
C ASN A 182 14.13 -11.83 -1.87
N PHE A 183 13.52 -12.93 -2.31
CA PHE A 183 14.18 -14.25 -2.39
C PHE A 183 14.83 -14.53 -3.76
N ALA A 184 14.90 -13.53 -4.62
CA ALA A 184 15.53 -13.69 -5.92
C ALA A 184 17.04 -13.91 -5.81
N SER A 185 17.56 -14.88 -6.56
CA SER A 185 18.99 -15.19 -6.68
C SER A 185 19.76 -14.05 -7.35
N VAL A 186 21.07 -14.06 -7.15
CA VAL A 186 21.96 -13.10 -7.83
C VAL A 186 21.87 -13.26 -9.34
N GLU A 187 21.84 -14.50 -9.83
CA GLU A 187 21.73 -14.81 -11.25
C GLU A 187 20.45 -14.24 -11.87
N ALA A 188 19.29 -14.49 -11.26
CA ALA A 188 18.02 -13.96 -11.77
C ALA A 188 17.97 -12.42 -11.76
N LYS A 189 18.61 -11.78 -10.78
CA LYS A 189 18.73 -10.33 -10.71
C LYS A 189 19.60 -9.75 -11.83
N GLU A 190 20.71 -10.41 -12.13
CA GLU A 190 21.60 -10.03 -13.23
C GLU A 190 20.91 -10.18 -14.58
N ASP A 191 20.25 -11.31 -14.83
CA ASP A 191 19.47 -11.56 -16.03
C ASP A 191 18.35 -10.52 -16.21
N ALA A 192 17.63 -10.21 -15.15
CA ALA A 192 16.56 -9.23 -15.17
C ALA A 192 17.05 -7.82 -15.48
N ARG A 193 18.23 -7.41 -14.97
CA ARG A 193 18.84 -6.11 -15.28
C ARG A 193 19.17 -5.97 -16.77
N GLY A 194 19.51 -7.07 -17.44
CA GLY A 194 19.74 -7.11 -18.88
C GLY A 194 18.48 -6.95 -19.74
N CYS A 195 17.28 -7.07 -19.16
CA CYS A 195 16.03 -6.94 -19.89
C CYS A 195 15.73 -5.49 -20.28
N PRO A 196 15.17 -5.24 -21.49
CA PRO A 196 14.91 -3.88 -21.98
C PRO A 196 14.05 -3.00 -21.07
N ASN A 197 13.11 -3.60 -20.33
CA ASN A 197 12.23 -2.83 -19.43
C ASN A 197 12.98 -2.34 -18.20
N PHE A 198 13.84 -3.17 -17.60
CA PHE A 198 14.60 -2.77 -16.42
C PHE A 198 15.77 -1.86 -16.79
N HIS A 199 16.34 -2.03 -17.99
CA HIS A 199 17.40 -1.16 -18.48
C HIS A 199 16.96 0.31 -18.67
N LYS A 200 15.66 0.56 -18.84
CA LYS A 200 15.11 1.92 -18.96
C LYS A 200 14.94 2.64 -17.63
N LEU A 201 14.95 1.92 -16.51
CA LEU A 201 14.67 2.50 -15.21
C LEU A 201 15.81 3.43 -14.78
N GLU A 202 15.46 4.59 -14.27
CA GLU A 202 16.41 5.53 -13.67
C GLU A 202 16.90 5.03 -12.31
N SER A 203 16.03 4.30 -11.60
CA SER A 203 16.34 3.67 -10.33
C SER A 203 15.84 2.23 -10.30
N LEU A 204 16.77 1.29 -10.15
CA LEU A 204 16.51 -0.15 -10.03
C LEU A 204 17.29 -0.74 -8.87
N ASN A 205 16.58 -1.21 -7.85
CA ASN A 205 17.13 -1.92 -6.71
C ASN A 205 16.52 -3.33 -6.64
N LEU A 206 17.36 -4.37 -6.86
CA LEU A 206 16.95 -5.79 -6.89
C LEU A 206 17.52 -6.56 -5.70
#